data_84dc4c9e1064ddbfb6645b16c538b9fe
#
_entry.id   84dc4c9e1064ddbfb6645b16c538b9fe
#
_cell.length_a   1.000
_cell.length_b   1.000
_cell.length_c   1.000
_cell.angle_alpha   90.00
_cell.angle_beta   90.00
_cell.angle_gamma   90.00
#
_symmetry.space_group_name_H-M   'P 1'
#
loop_
_entity.id
_entity.type
_entity.pdbx_description
1 polymer ?
#
loop_
_entity_poly.entity_id
_entity_poly.type
_entity_poly.pdbx_seq_one_letter_code
_entity_poly.pdbx_strand_id
1 'polypeptide(L)'
;SVAAFDGQIGQAAYSASKGGIVGMTLPVARDLSAVGVRVNTIAPGLIDTPIYGEGEQSDAFKAHLGQSVLYPRRLGSGEELAFMVMELITNPYMNAEVIRVDGGIRMPPK
;
A
#
# COMPACT_ATOMS: atom_id res chain seq x y z
N SER A 1 3.37 2.07 0.85
CA SER A 1 3.66 1.34 -0.41
C SER A 1 4.22 -0.04 -0.14
N VAL A 2 3.87 -0.97 -1.00
CA VAL A 2 4.50 -2.31 -1.00
C VAL A 2 6.01 -2.25 -1.26
N ALA A 3 6.51 -1.15 -1.80
CA ALA A 3 7.95 -0.91 -1.95
C ALA A 3 8.71 -0.87 -0.61
N ALA A 4 8.01 -0.76 0.52
CA ALA A 4 8.61 -0.96 1.83
C ALA A 4 9.14 -2.39 2.02
N PHE A 5 8.59 -3.35 1.27
CA PHE A 5 8.91 -4.78 1.35
C PHE A 5 9.57 -5.29 0.07
N ASP A 6 9.05 -4.87 -1.08
CA ASP A 6 9.39 -5.40 -2.40
C ASP A 6 10.13 -4.34 -3.24
N GLY A 7 11.10 -3.64 -2.68
CA GLY A 7 11.84 -2.60 -3.40
C GLY A 7 12.52 -3.11 -4.67
N GLN A 8 12.35 -2.37 -5.77
CA GLN A 8 12.96 -2.67 -7.06
C GLN A 8 14.32 -1.97 -7.22
N ILE A 9 15.07 -2.35 -8.24
CA ILE A 9 16.32 -1.66 -8.61
C ILE A 9 16.04 -0.16 -8.77
N GLY A 10 16.86 0.68 -8.13
CA GLY A 10 16.72 2.14 -8.14
C GLY A 10 15.78 2.70 -7.06
N GLN A 11 15.13 1.86 -6.26
CA GLN A 11 14.18 2.30 -5.23
C GLN A 11 14.75 2.34 -3.80
N ALA A 12 16.08 2.35 -3.62
CA ALA A 12 16.66 2.33 -2.27
C ALA A 12 16.14 3.46 -1.38
N ALA A 13 16.13 4.70 -1.87
CA ALA A 13 15.63 5.86 -1.12
C ALA A 13 14.11 5.79 -0.90
N TYR A 14 13.35 5.42 -1.94
CA TYR A 14 11.90 5.27 -1.85
C TYR A 14 11.51 4.17 -0.86
N SER A 15 12.15 3.00 -0.97
CA SER A 15 11.92 1.87 -0.06
C SER A 15 12.34 2.22 1.38
N ALA A 16 13.42 2.96 1.57
CA ALA A 16 13.84 3.42 2.89
C ALA A 16 12.77 4.34 3.51
N SER A 17 12.21 5.28 2.74
CA SER A 17 11.16 6.20 3.22
C SER A 17 9.89 5.44 3.60
N LYS A 18 9.45 4.49 2.78
CA LYS A 18 8.25 3.70 3.04
C LYS A 18 8.48 2.62 4.10
N GLY A 19 9.68 2.04 4.14
CA GLY A 19 10.10 1.14 5.21
C GLY A 19 10.18 1.83 6.57
N GLY A 20 10.58 3.11 6.59
CA GLY A 20 10.54 3.94 7.80
C GLY A 20 9.14 4.08 8.37
N ILE A 21 8.12 4.28 7.53
CA ILE A 21 6.72 4.32 7.96
C ILE A 21 6.30 2.99 8.57
N VAL A 22 6.65 1.88 7.94
CA VAL A 22 6.40 0.54 8.47
C VAL A 22 7.09 0.36 9.83
N GLY A 23 8.37 0.71 9.91
CA GLY A 23 9.16 0.56 11.13
C GLY A 23 8.65 1.39 12.31
N MET A 24 8.11 2.58 12.05
CA MET A 24 7.59 3.46 13.12
C MET A 24 6.18 3.09 13.59
N THR A 25 5.46 2.22 12.90
CA THR A 25 4.06 1.90 13.20
C THR A 25 3.89 1.36 14.61
N LEU A 26 4.63 0.33 14.97
CA LEU A 26 4.55 -0.28 16.29
C LEU A 26 5.02 0.66 17.42
N PRO A 27 6.20 1.31 17.36
CA PRO A 27 6.61 2.20 18.44
C PRO A 27 5.66 3.39 18.64
N VAL A 28 5.13 3.99 17.56
CA VAL A 28 4.16 5.08 17.68
C VAL A 28 2.85 4.58 18.31
N ALA A 29 2.38 3.38 17.93
CA ALA A 29 1.22 2.77 18.56
C ALA A 29 1.44 2.53 20.06
N ARG A 30 2.64 2.12 20.45
CA ARG A 30 3.03 1.95 21.85
C ARG A 30 3.03 3.27 22.62
N ASP A 31 3.63 4.30 22.02
CA ASP A 31 3.70 5.64 22.65
C ASP A 31 2.30 6.22 22.87
N LEU A 32 1.39 6.05 21.90
CA LEU A 32 0.06 6.64 21.94
C LEU A 32 -0.99 5.76 22.64
N SER A 33 -0.66 4.55 23.04
CA SER A 33 -1.57 3.66 23.74
C SER A 33 -2.06 4.25 25.07
N ALA A 34 -1.20 5.01 25.75
CA ALA A 34 -1.53 5.68 27.02
C ALA A 34 -2.64 6.73 26.87
N VAL A 35 -2.82 7.29 25.68
CA VAL A 35 -3.87 8.28 25.39
C VAL A 35 -5.00 7.73 24.54
N GLY A 36 -5.03 6.41 24.33
CA GLY A 36 -6.13 5.73 23.66
C GLY A 36 -6.17 5.93 22.14
N VAL A 37 -5.03 6.19 21.50
CA VAL A 37 -4.93 6.35 20.04
C VAL A 37 -4.35 5.10 19.41
N ARG A 38 -5.07 4.56 18.43
CA ARG A 38 -4.61 3.43 17.60
C ARG A 38 -3.81 3.94 16.40
N VAL A 39 -2.83 3.17 15.96
CA VAL A 39 -1.98 3.52 14.81
C VAL A 39 -1.83 2.30 13.94
N ASN A 40 -2.25 2.42 12.69
CA ASN A 40 -2.12 1.37 11.68
C ASN A 40 -1.54 1.96 10.39
N THR A 41 -0.88 1.13 9.62
CA THR A 41 -0.29 1.49 8.34
C THR A 41 -0.87 0.63 7.23
N ILE A 42 -1.20 1.27 6.12
CA ILE A 42 -1.57 0.60 4.88
C ILE A 42 -0.39 0.66 3.91
N ALA A 43 -0.11 -0.45 3.27
CA ALA A 43 0.87 -0.54 2.19
C ALA A 43 0.14 -0.84 0.87
N PRO A 44 -0.23 0.19 0.10
CA PRO A 44 -0.90 -0.01 -1.19
C PRO A 44 0.02 -0.65 -2.22
N GLY A 45 -0.55 -1.51 -3.05
CA GLY A 45 0.06 -1.99 -4.29
C GLY A 45 -0.14 -0.99 -5.43
N LEU A 46 -0.44 -1.50 -6.62
CA LEU A 46 -0.70 -0.68 -7.80
C LEU A 46 -2.17 -0.24 -7.80
N ILE A 47 -2.40 1.02 -7.51
CA ILE A 47 -3.74 1.61 -7.43
C ILE A 47 -3.93 2.57 -8.60
N ASP A 48 -5.04 2.43 -9.31
CA ASP A 48 -5.41 3.31 -10.42
C ASP A 48 -5.70 4.72 -9.91
N THR A 49 -4.81 5.63 -10.23
CA THR A 49 -4.88 7.03 -9.82
C THR A 49 -4.52 7.94 -10.99
N PRO A 50 -4.85 9.24 -10.93
CA PRO A 50 -4.51 10.19 -11.98
C PRO A 50 -3.02 10.29 -12.33
N ILE A 51 -2.13 9.73 -11.52
CA ILE A 51 -0.68 9.72 -11.78
C ILE A 51 -0.33 8.99 -13.08
N TYR A 52 -1.17 8.03 -13.51
CA TYR A 52 -0.97 7.30 -14.77
C TYR A 52 -1.45 8.06 -16.00
N GLY A 53 -2.14 9.21 -15.82
CA GLY A 53 -2.73 9.96 -16.91
C GLY A 53 -4.01 9.31 -17.47
N GLU A 54 -4.41 9.76 -18.65
CA GLU A 54 -5.62 9.30 -19.34
C GLU A 54 -5.33 8.96 -20.80
N GLY A 55 -6.24 8.20 -21.43
CA GLY A 55 -6.18 7.83 -22.83
C GLY A 55 -5.65 6.43 -23.08
N GLU A 56 -5.61 6.03 -24.35
CA GLU A 56 -5.30 4.66 -24.78
C GLU A 56 -3.91 4.18 -24.30
N GLN A 57 -2.91 5.05 -24.36
CA GLN A 57 -1.56 4.70 -23.90
C GLN A 57 -1.50 4.44 -22.40
N SER A 58 -2.21 5.24 -21.63
CA SER A 58 -2.34 5.05 -20.19
C SER A 58 -3.09 3.75 -19.87
N ASP A 59 -4.17 3.47 -20.58
CA ASP A 59 -4.96 2.25 -20.40
C ASP A 59 -4.13 1.00 -20.72
N ALA A 60 -3.36 1.04 -21.80
CA ALA A 60 -2.45 -0.05 -22.16
C ALA A 60 -1.35 -0.26 -21.13
N PHE A 61 -0.79 0.80 -20.60
CA PHE A 61 0.22 0.74 -19.55
C PHE A 61 -0.34 0.16 -18.23
N LYS A 62 -1.52 0.63 -17.81
CA LYS A 62 -2.22 0.09 -16.64
C LYS A 62 -2.56 -1.39 -16.80
N ALA A 63 -3.03 -1.81 -17.98
CA ALA A 63 -3.30 -3.21 -18.28
C ALA A 63 -2.02 -4.06 -18.21
N HIS A 64 -0.90 -3.54 -18.72
CA HIS A 64 0.39 -4.20 -18.63
C HIS A 64 0.84 -4.38 -17.16
N LEU A 65 0.77 -3.32 -16.35
CA LEU A 65 1.09 -3.39 -14.93
C LEU A 65 0.18 -4.39 -14.19
N GLY A 66 -1.09 -4.41 -14.54
CA GLY A 66 -2.08 -5.29 -13.92
C GLY A 66 -1.76 -6.78 -14.07
N GLN A 67 -1.01 -7.16 -15.10
CA GLN A 67 -0.60 -8.54 -15.30
C GLN A 67 0.36 -9.07 -14.22
N SER A 68 1.05 -8.18 -13.53
CA SER A 68 1.92 -8.54 -12.39
C SER A 68 1.15 -8.73 -11.08
N VAL A 69 -0.12 -8.33 -11.04
CA VAL A 69 -1.00 -8.56 -9.89
C VAL A 69 -1.47 -10.01 -9.90
N LEU A 70 -1.45 -10.67 -8.75
CA LEU A 70 -1.81 -12.08 -8.68
C LEU A 70 -3.30 -12.30 -8.99
N TYR A 71 -4.18 -11.59 -8.27
CA TYR A 71 -5.62 -11.59 -8.51
C TYR A 71 -6.29 -10.43 -7.73
N PRO A 72 -7.21 -9.70 -8.36
CA PRO A 72 -7.56 -9.72 -9.79
C PRO A 72 -6.44 -9.09 -10.63
N ARG A 73 -6.29 -9.52 -11.88
CA ARG A 73 -5.19 -9.07 -12.75
C ARG A 73 -5.45 -7.69 -13.34
N ARG A 74 -5.51 -6.70 -12.51
CA ARG A 74 -5.70 -5.29 -12.81
C ARG A 74 -5.16 -4.43 -11.68
N LEU A 75 -5.08 -3.13 -11.88
CA LEU A 75 -4.84 -2.19 -10.80
C LEU A 75 -6.04 -2.19 -9.84
N GLY A 76 -5.78 -1.97 -8.56
CA GLY A 76 -6.83 -1.73 -7.58
C GLY A 76 -7.45 -0.35 -7.77
N SER A 77 -8.68 -0.17 -7.32
CA SER A 77 -9.31 1.16 -7.29
C SER A 77 -9.06 1.89 -5.97
N GLY A 78 -9.18 3.21 -6.00
CA GLY A 78 -9.12 4.01 -4.77
C GLY A 78 -10.19 3.60 -3.77
N GLU A 79 -11.38 3.18 -4.25
CA GLU A 79 -12.48 2.70 -3.39
C GLU A 79 -12.10 1.40 -2.68
N GLU A 80 -11.47 0.46 -3.38
CA GLU A 80 -11.00 -0.79 -2.78
C GLU A 80 -9.96 -0.54 -1.68
N LEU A 81 -9.07 0.43 -1.89
CA LEU A 81 -8.15 0.86 -0.84
C LEU A 81 -8.89 1.49 0.34
N ALA A 82 -9.87 2.34 0.07
CA ALA A 82 -10.67 3.03 1.07
C ALA A 82 -11.47 2.05 1.96
N PHE A 83 -11.90 0.91 1.45
CA PHE A 83 -12.57 -0.11 2.26
C PHE A 83 -11.69 -0.57 3.43
N MET A 84 -10.40 -0.81 3.19
CA MET A 84 -9.50 -1.19 4.27
C MET A 84 -9.20 -0.02 5.21
N VAL A 85 -9.11 1.21 4.69
CA VAL A 85 -8.97 2.40 5.55
C VAL A 85 -10.14 2.52 6.51
N MET A 86 -11.36 2.35 6.02
CA MET A 86 -12.58 2.38 6.86
C MET A 86 -12.60 1.26 7.87
N GLU A 87 -12.19 0.06 7.51
CA GLU A 87 -12.06 -1.05 8.46
C GLU A 87 -11.11 -0.71 9.61
N LEU A 88 -9.95 -0.15 9.31
CA LEU A 88 -8.97 0.24 10.32
C LEU A 88 -9.48 1.37 11.23
N ILE A 89 -10.30 2.29 10.69
CA ILE A 89 -10.90 3.38 11.45
C ILE A 89 -12.00 2.86 12.38
N THR A 90 -12.88 2.00 11.87
CA THR A 90 -14.11 1.59 12.57
C THR A 90 -13.93 0.37 13.46
N ASN A 91 -12.94 -0.46 13.21
CA ASN A 91 -12.65 -1.63 14.04
C ASN A 91 -11.72 -1.24 15.21
N PRO A 92 -12.23 -1.13 16.44
CA PRO A 92 -11.44 -0.65 17.58
C PRO A 92 -10.37 -1.65 18.03
N TYR A 93 -10.40 -2.88 17.53
CA TYR A 93 -9.43 -3.92 17.92
C TYR A 93 -8.24 -4.01 16.97
N MET A 94 -8.23 -3.23 15.88
CA MET A 94 -7.10 -3.14 14.95
C MET A 94 -6.13 -2.05 15.43
N ASN A 95 -4.92 -2.45 15.81
CA ASN A 95 -3.88 -1.54 16.29
C ASN A 95 -2.48 -2.09 15.96
N ALA A 96 -1.56 -1.19 15.73
CA ALA A 96 -0.14 -1.48 15.46
C ALA A 96 0.10 -2.41 14.27
N GLU A 97 -0.82 -2.46 13.32
CA GLU A 97 -0.75 -3.38 12.19
C GLU A 97 -0.28 -2.68 10.91
N VAL A 98 0.37 -3.44 10.05
CA VAL A 98 0.73 -3.03 8.70
C VAL A 98 0.03 -3.96 7.73
N ILE A 99 -0.85 -3.41 6.89
CA ILE A 99 -1.69 -4.20 5.99
C ILE A 99 -1.41 -3.85 4.55
N ARG A 100 -1.02 -4.85 3.75
CA ARG A 100 -0.90 -4.73 2.30
C ARG A 100 -2.28 -4.82 1.66
N VAL A 101 -2.57 -3.88 0.75
CA VAL A 101 -3.77 -3.90 -0.11
C VAL A 101 -3.29 -3.84 -1.55
N ASP A 102 -3.07 -4.99 -2.17
CA ASP A 102 -2.21 -5.08 -3.35
C ASP A 102 -2.56 -6.19 -4.35
N GLY A 103 -3.67 -6.88 -4.16
CA GLY A 103 -4.05 -8.00 -5.04
C GLY A 103 -3.05 -9.15 -5.05
N GLY A 104 -2.21 -9.25 -4.03
CA GLY A 104 -1.20 -10.30 -3.91
C GLY A 104 0.08 -10.04 -4.72
N ILE A 105 0.29 -8.82 -5.22
CA ILE A 105 1.51 -8.52 -5.96
C ILE A 105 2.75 -8.67 -5.09
N ARG A 106 3.79 -9.18 -5.70
CA ARG A 106 5.17 -9.10 -5.19
C ARG A 106 6.01 -8.52 -6.30
N MET A 107 6.54 -7.32 -6.08
CA MET A 107 7.25 -6.59 -7.13
C MET A 107 8.53 -7.34 -7.53
N PRO A 108 8.76 -7.58 -8.83
CA PRO A 108 10.01 -8.17 -9.29
C PRO A 108 11.17 -7.19 -9.11
N PRO A 109 12.43 -7.65 -9.22
CA PRO A 109 13.58 -6.76 -9.06
C PRO A 109 13.61 -5.57 -10.02
N LYS A 110 12.95 -5.72 -11.16
CA LYS A 110 12.82 -4.66 -12.17
C LYS A 110 11.65 -4.90 -13.13
#